data_b2993bce97ff5f9dbc95644e6a2351c9
#
_entry.id   b2993bce97ff5f9dbc95644e6a2351c9
#
_cell.length_a   1.000
_cell.length_b   1.000
_cell.length_c   1.000
_cell.angle_alpha   90.00
_cell.angle_beta   90.00
_cell.angle_gamma   90.00
#
_symmetry.space_group_name_H-M   'P 1'
#
loop_
_entity.id
_entity.type
_entity.pdbx_description
1 polymer ?
#
loop_
_entity_poly.entity_id
_entity_poly.type
_entity_poly.pdbx_seq_one_letter_code
_entity_poly.pdbx_strand_id
1 'polypeptide(L)'
;MSEIFKKLFIFEMANNHMGDVNHGLKIIRELAIIKENFDFNFAFKFQFRDLDSFIHPSFKNRKDLKYIKRFQETSLSKSEFKILKNEVDSLGFKSMCTPFDEKSVDLINELNFDVIKIASCSFTDWPLLEKIATTNKPVIASTA
;
A
#
# COMPACT_ATOMS: atom_id res chain seq x y z
N MET A 1 14.37 13.78 13.14
CA MET A 1 13.20 13.27 12.38
C MET A 1 13.68 13.03 10.96
N SER A 2 13.39 11.88 10.37
CA SER A 2 13.83 11.59 8.98
C SER A 2 13.26 12.64 8.02
N GLU A 3 14.05 13.14 7.09
CA GLU A 3 13.64 14.16 6.09
C GLU A 3 12.41 13.72 5.29
N ILE A 4 12.19 12.42 5.14
CA ILE A 4 11.03 11.87 4.41
C ILE A 4 9.68 12.27 5.05
N PHE A 5 9.63 12.57 6.34
CA PHE A 5 8.42 12.95 7.07
C PHE A 5 8.19 14.47 7.15
N LYS A 6 9.12 15.27 6.62
CA LYS A 6 9.00 16.72 6.66
C LYS A 6 7.93 17.18 5.70
N LYS A 7 6.90 17.88 6.21
CA LYS A 7 5.75 18.35 5.40
C LYS A 7 5.15 17.21 4.51
N LEU A 8 5.06 15.98 5.00
CA LEU A 8 4.58 14.84 4.22
C LEU A 8 3.07 14.87 4.09
N PHE A 9 2.58 14.91 2.85
CA PHE A 9 1.17 14.73 2.50
C PHE A 9 0.99 13.38 1.78
N ILE A 10 0.02 12.57 2.23
CA ILE A 10 -0.15 11.20 1.75
C ILE A 10 -1.46 11.07 0.99
N PHE A 11 -1.38 10.77 -0.31
CA PHE A 11 -2.51 10.36 -1.11
C PHE A 11 -2.82 8.87 -0.87
N GLU A 12 -4.08 8.55 -0.66
CA GLU A 12 -4.54 7.19 -0.39
C GLU A 12 -5.03 6.52 -1.67
N MET A 13 -4.21 5.63 -2.25
CA MET A 13 -4.68 4.74 -3.32
C MET A 13 -5.57 3.63 -2.75
N ALA A 14 -5.14 2.98 -1.69
CA ALA A 14 -5.81 1.78 -1.15
C ALA A 14 -6.27 0.82 -2.27
N ASN A 15 -7.56 0.56 -2.37
CA ASN A 15 -8.18 -0.23 -3.44
C ASN A 15 -8.93 0.64 -4.48
N ASN A 16 -8.67 1.96 -4.51
CA ASN A 16 -9.36 2.86 -5.44
C ASN A 16 -8.99 2.61 -6.91
N HIS A 17 -7.90 1.88 -7.17
CA HIS A 17 -7.58 1.37 -8.51
C HIS A 17 -8.62 0.35 -9.02
N MET A 18 -9.53 -0.18 -8.18
CA MET A 18 -10.64 -1.08 -8.52
C MET A 18 -10.23 -2.36 -9.29
N GLY A 19 -8.98 -2.84 -9.11
CA GLY A 19 -8.44 -3.99 -9.86
C GLY A 19 -8.05 -3.65 -11.30
N ASP A 20 -7.98 -2.38 -11.65
CA ASP A 20 -7.60 -1.88 -12.99
C ASP A 20 -6.35 -0.99 -12.89
N VAL A 21 -5.27 -1.45 -13.50
CA VAL A 21 -3.99 -0.72 -13.55
C VAL A 21 -4.14 0.62 -14.26
N ASN A 22 -4.89 0.67 -15.37
CA ASN A 22 -5.06 1.91 -16.12
C ASN A 22 -5.82 2.96 -15.33
N HIS A 23 -6.83 2.52 -14.54
CA HIS A 23 -7.54 3.40 -13.62
C HIS A 23 -6.59 3.91 -12.51
N GLY A 24 -5.78 3.03 -11.95
CA GLY A 24 -4.76 3.41 -10.97
C GLY A 24 -3.75 4.42 -11.52
N LEU A 25 -3.22 4.21 -12.74
CA LEU A 25 -2.32 5.14 -13.42
C LEU A 25 -2.97 6.50 -13.63
N LYS A 26 -4.24 6.53 -14.03
CA LYS A 26 -4.99 7.78 -14.20
C LYS A 26 -5.07 8.57 -12.88
N ILE A 27 -5.42 7.92 -11.78
CA ILE A 27 -5.45 8.57 -10.45
C ILE A 27 -4.08 9.17 -10.10
N ILE A 28 -2.99 8.43 -10.31
CA ILE A 28 -1.64 8.89 -9.98
C ILE A 28 -1.28 10.13 -10.81
N ARG A 29 -1.55 10.11 -12.10
CA ARG A 29 -1.25 11.23 -13.04
C ARG A 29 -2.05 12.48 -12.75
N GLU A 30 -3.34 12.35 -12.46
CA GLU A 30 -4.20 13.48 -12.11
C GLU A 30 -3.73 14.16 -10.81
N LEU A 31 -3.32 13.37 -9.80
CA LEU A 31 -2.80 13.91 -8.55
C LEU A 31 -1.39 14.50 -8.69
N ALA A 32 -0.61 14.09 -9.69
CA ALA A 32 0.69 14.69 -9.97
C ALA A 32 0.57 16.15 -10.40
N ILE A 33 -0.49 16.51 -11.13
CA ILE A 33 -0.78 17.90 -11.52
C ILE A 33 -1.03 18.77 -10.28
N ILE A 34 -1.73 18.24 -9.28
CA ILE A 34 -2.02 18.96 -8.04
C ILE A 34 -0.75 19.20 -7.23
N LYS A 35 0.16 18.22 -7.21
CA LYS A 35 1.42 18.29 -6.46
C LYS A 35 2.23 19.54 -6.78
N GLU A 36 2.25 19.98 -8.05
CA GLU A 36 3.05 21.12 -8.50
C GLU A 36 2.62 22.46 -7.86
N ASN A 37 1.42 22.53 -7.31
CA ASN A 37 0.87 23.73 -6.70
C ASN A 37 1.21 23.91 -5.21
N PHE A 38 1.90 22.94 -4.60
CA PHE A 38 2.12 22.95 -3.16
C PHE A 38 3.56 22.55 -2.77
N ASP A 39 4.12 23.22 -1.77
CA ASP A 39 5.43 22.91 -1.18
C ASP A 39 5.30 21.83 -0.08
N PHE A 40 4.94 20.61 -0.51
CA PHE A 40 4.88 19.42 0.34
C PHE A 40 5.75 18.29 -0.22
N ASN A 41 6.20 17.41 0.64
CA ASN A 41 6.63 16.08 0.24
C ASN A 41 5.37 15.21 0.08
N PHE A 42 5.18 14.66 -1.10
CA PHE A 42 4.01 13.84 -1.40
C PHE A 42 4.33 12.35 -1.44
N ALA A 43 3.46 11.54 -0.87
CA ALA A 43 3.52 10.08 -0.97
C ALA A 43 2.21 9.52 -1.52
N PHE A 44 2.31 8.40 -2.24
CA PHE A 44 1.17 7.55 -2.57
C PHE A 44 1.17 6.30 -1.69
N LYS A 45 0.02 6.01 -1.04
CA LYS A 45 -0.13 4.88 -0.14
C LYS A 45 -1.00 3.78 -0.75
N PHE A 46 -0.39 2.61 -0.93
CA PHE A 46 -1.03 1.37 -1.37
C PHE A 46 -1.39 0.47 -0.19
N GLN A 47 -2.09 -0.61 -0.48
CA GLN A 47 -2.40 -1.67 0.48
C GLN A 47 -2.12 -3.02 -0.17
N PHE A 48 -1.33 -3.85 0.50
CA PHE A 48 -1.02 -5.21 0.02
C PHE A 48 -1.64 -6.26 0.94
N ARG A 49 -2.21 -7.28 0.30
CA ARG A 49 -2.70 -8.51 0.93
C ARG A 49 -2.35 -9.69 0.04
N ASP A 50 -1.65 -10.67 0.59
CA ASP A 50 -1.54 -11.97 -0.06
C ASP A 50 -2.83 -12.75 0.20
N LEU A 51 -3.79 -12.70 -0.73
CA LEU A 51 -5.13 -13.27 -0.51
C LEU A 51 -5.11 -14.75 -0.20
N ASP A 52 -4.07 -15.46 -0.63
CA ASP A 52 -3.94 -16.90 -0.37
C ASP A 52 -3.64 -17.23 1.08
N SER A 53 -2.84 -16.44 1.76
CA SER A 53 -2.56 -16.58 3.19
C SER A 53 -3.49 -15.74 4.06
N PHE A 54 -3.95 -14.59 3.58
CA PHE A 54 -4.79 -13.66 4.32
C PHE A 54 -6.23 -14.16 4.52
N ILE A 55 -6.81 -14.80 3.51
CA ILE A 55 -8.19 -15.34 3.61
C ILE A 55 -8.13 -16.80 4.09
N HIS A 56 -8.72 -17.05 5.26
CA HIS A 56 -8.81 -18.42 5.78
C HIS A 56 -9.46 -19.36 4.75
N PRO A 57 -8.93 -20.59 4.53
CA PRO A 57 -9.38 -21.50 3.48
C PRO A 57 -10.89 -21.75 3.44
N SER A 58 -11.54 -21.85 4.62
CA SER A 58 -13.00 -22.06 4.73
C SER A 58 -13.84 -20.90 4.20
N PHE A 59 -13.24 -19.74 3.97
CA PHE A 59 -13.94 -18.54 3.52
C PHE A 59 -13.59 -18.10 2.10
N LYS A 60 -12.58 -18.70 1.46
CA LYS A 60 -12.13 -18.30 0.10
C LYS A 60 -13.25 -18.27 -0.93
N ASN A 61 -14.25 -19.15 -0.81
CA ASN A 61 -15.37 -19.27 -1.75
C ASN A 61 -16.65 -18.51 -1.29
N ARG A 62 -16.57 -17.79 -0.17
CA ARG A 62 -17.72 -17.09 0.43
C ARG A 62 -17.92 -15.71 -0.24
N LYS A 63 -18.56 -15.71 -1.41
CA LYS A 63 -18.87 -14.47 -2.15
C LYS A 63 -19.96 -13.61 -1.49
N ASP A 64 -20.69 -14.16 -0.53
CA ASP A 64 -21.66 -13.46 0.31
C ASP A 64 -20.99 -12.51 1.33
N LEU A 65 -19.70 -12.75 1.64
CA LEU A 65 -18.95 -11.89 2.53
C LEU A 65 -18.36 -10.68 1.77
N LYS A 66 -18.94 -9.51 2.00
CA LYS A 66 -18.63 -8.25 1.30
C LYS A 66 -17.13 -7.94 1.21
N TYR A 67 -16.38 -8.16 2.29
CA TYR A 67 -14.95 -7.84 2.30
C TYR A 67 -14.13 -8.83 1.46
N ILE A 68 -14.43 -10.13 1.53
CA ILE A 68 -13.75 -11.16 0.73
C ILE A 68 -13.98 -10.91 -0.76
N LYS A 69 -15.24 -10.69 -1.13
CA LYS A 69 -15.60 -10.33 -2.50
C LYS A 69 -14.82 -9.11 -2.97
N ARG A 70 -14.81 -8.03 -2.19
CA ARG A 70 -14.09 -6.80 -2.53
C ARG A 70 -12.58 -7.05 -2.71
N PHE A 71 -11.95 -7.78 -1.79
CA PHE A 71 -10.51 -8.06 -1.90
C PHE A 71 -10.16 -8.85 -3.16
N GLN A 72 -10.99 -9.83 -3.51
CA GLN A 72 -10.79 -10.63 -4.72
C GLN A 72 -11.02 -9.81 -6.00
N GLU A 73 -12.07 -9.00 -6.04
CA GLU A 73 -12.42 -8.18 -7.22
C GLU A 73 -11.47 -7.01 -7.45
N THR A 74 -10.80 -6.54 -6.41
CA THR A 74 -9.85 -5.42 -6.50
C THR A 74 -8.39 -5.87 -6.35
N SER A 75 -8.09 -7.16 -6.45
CA SER A 75 -6.72 -7.63 -6.38
C SER A 75 -5.95 -7.25 -7.63
N LEU A 76 -4.68 -6.91 -7.43
CA LEU A 76 -3.70 -6.72 -8.50
C LEU A 76 -2.57 -7.74 -8.32
N SER A 77 -2.02 -8.19 -9.42
CA SER A 77 -0.81 -9.01 -9.42
C SER A 77 0.41 -8.17 -9.02
N LYS A 78 1.50 -8.85 -8.65
CA LYS A 78 2.79 -8.21 -8.37
C LYS A 78 3.29 -7.35 -9.53
N SER A 79 3.15 -7.82 -10.78
CA SER A 79 3.55 -7.06 -11.97
C SER A 79 2.73 -5.79 -12.15
N GLU A 80 1.45 -5.83 -11.85
CA GLU A 80 0.55 -4.68 -11.90
C GLU A 80 0.89 -3.66 -10.80
N PHE A 81 1.12 -4.11 -9.57
CA PHE A 81 1.62 -3.21 -8.52
C PHE A 81 2.97 -2.58 -8.87
N LYS A 82 3.87 -3.32 -9.51
CA LYS A 82 5.14 -2.77 -9.99
C LYS A 82 4.95 -1.66 -11.01
N ILE A 83 3.99 -1.78 -11.92
CA ILE A 83 3.65 -0.73 -12.89
C ILE A 83 3.19 0.54 -12.16
N LEU A 84 2.24 0.43 -11.23
CA LEU A 84 1.75 1.57 -10.45
C LEU A 84 2.86 2.21 -9.61
N LYS A 85 3.68 1.39 -8.96
CA LYS A 85 4.80 1.87 -8.15
C LYS A 85 5.84 2.62 -8.98
N ASN A 86 6.19 2.11 -10.16
CA ASN A 86 7.11 2.77 -11.07
C ASN A 86 6.57 4.14 -11.53
N GLU A 87 5.27 4.25 -11.78
CA GLU A 87 4.64 5.54 -12.12
C GLU A 87 4.73 6.54 -10.95
N VAL A 88 4.46 6.09 -9.73
CA VAL A 88 4.62 6.90 -8.51
C VAL A 88 6.04 7.45 -8.39
N ASP A 89 7.05 6.60 -8.60
CA ASP A 89 8.46 7.00 -8.53
C ASP A 89 8.83 7.98 -9.65
N SER A 90 8.39 7.69 -10.89
CA SER A 90 8.71 8.52 -12.07
C SER A 90 8.16 9.94 -11.96
N LEU A 91 7.05 10.11 -11.24
CA LEU A 91 6.42 11.40 -10.97
C LEU A 91 6.94 12.06 -9.68
N GLY A 92 7.98 11.49 -9.05
CA GLY A 92 8.66 12.05 -7.89
C GLY A 92 7.84 12.03 -6.60
N PHE A 93 6.90 11.10 -6.48
CA PHE A 93 6.24 10.79 -5.22
C PHE A 93 7.09 9.83 -4.38
N LYS A 94 6.91 9.87 -3.07
CA LYS A 94 7.33 8.78 -2.20
C LYS A 94 6.33 7.64 -2.26
N SER A 95 6.83 6.43 -2.27
CA SER A 95 5.98 5.24 -2.26
C SER A 95 5.78 4.74 -0.84
N MET A 96 4.52 4.53 -0.45
CA MET A 96 4.14 4.00 0.85
C MET A 96 3.21 2.79 0.68
N CYS A 97 3.32 1.81 1.56
CA CYS A 97 2.40 0.68 1.54
C CYS A 97 2.00 0.24 2.94
N THR A 98 0.75 -0.20 3.08
CA THR A 98 0.23 -0.87 4.26
C THR A 98 0.20 -2.37 3.97
N PRO A 99 1.08 -3.19 4.56
CA PRO A 99 0.95 -4.65 4.53
C PRO A 99 -0.11 -5.12 5.53
N PHE A 100 -0.81 -6.20 5.20
CA PHE A 100 -1.75 -6.87 6.11
C PHE A 100 -1.34 -8.32 6.42
N ASP A 101 -0.17 -8.74 5.97
CA ASP A 101 0.44 -10.05 6.19
C ASP A 101 1.95 -9.97 5.93
N GLU A 102 2.72 -10.97 6.37
CA GLU A 102 4.17 -11.00 6.27
C GLU A 102 4.65 -11.11 4.81
N LYS A 103 3.93 -11.81 3.94
CA LYS A 103 4.27 -11.89 2.51
C LYS A 103 4.13 -10.54 1.82
N SER A 104 3.16 -9.73 2.25
CA SER A 104 3.01 -8.35 1.79
C SER A 104 4.20 -7.49 2.19
N VAL A 105 4.84 -7.74 3.33
CA VAL A 105 6.10 -7.07 3.72
C VAL A 105 7.25 -7.47 2.79
N ASP A 106 7.34 -8.75 2.41
CA ASP A 106 8.35 -9.20 1.45
C ASP A 106 8.17 -8.51 0.09
N LEU A 107 6.92 -8.37 -0.38
CA LEU A 107 6.60 -7.66 -1.62
C LEU A 107 6.97 -6.17 -1.55
N ILE A 108 6.72 -5.51 -0.42
CA ILE A 108 7.13 -4.12 -0.16
C ILE A 108 8.65 -3.96 -0.30
N ASN A 109 9.41 -4.88 0.27
CA ASN A 109 10.86 -4.88 0.17
C ASN A 109 11.34 -5.12 -1.26
N GLU A 110 10.77 -6.11 -1.93
CA GLU A 110 11.13 -6.46 -3.30
C GLU A 110 10.84 -5.33 -4.29
N LEU A 111 9.72 -4.65 -4.14
CA LEU A 111 9.35 -3.49 -4.96
C LEU A 111 10.01 -2.18 -4.47
N ASN A 112 10.81 -2.24 -3.41
CA ASN A 112 11.56 -1.12 -2.84
C ASN A 112 10.70 0.11 -2.50
N PHE A 113 9.61 -0.09 -1.76
CA PHE A 113 8.83 1.03 -1.22
C PHE A 113 9.62 1.85 -0.20
N ASP A 114 9.37 3.16 -0.13
CA ASP A 114 10.11 4.07 0.75
C ASP A 114 9.65 3.99 2.21
N VAL A 115 8.35 3.79 2.46
CA VAL A 115 7.75 3.87 3.80
C VAL A 115 6.74 2.74 4.01
N ILE A 116 6.73 2.15 5.21
CA ILE A 116 5.69 1.20 5.63
C ILE A 116 4.68 1.90 6.53
N LYS A 117 3.39 1.62 6.31
CA LYS A 117 2.30 2.06 7.17
C LYS A 117 1.72 0.86 7.93
N ILE A 118 1.70 0.94 9.25
CA ILE A 118 1.01 -0.03 10.11
C ILE A 118 -0.41 0.46 10.33
N ALA A 119 -1.40 -0.33 9.89
CA ALA A 119 -2.82 -0.03 10.13
C ALA A 119 -3.17 -0.21 11.62
N SER A 120 -4.17 0.52 12.11
CA SER A 120 -4.61 0.40 13.50
C SER A 120 -5.08 -1.02 13.85
N CYS A 121 -5.75 -1.70 12.93
CA CYS A 121 -6.18 -3.09 13.12
C CYS A 121 -5.02 -4.11 13.20
N SER A 122 -3.83 -3.72 12.72
CA SER A 122 -2.62 -4.58 12.76
C SER A 122 -1.64 -4.18 13.86
N PHE A 123 -2.01 -3.23 14.74
CA PHE A 123 -1.08 -2.72 15.74
C PHE A 123 -0.76 -3.73 16.87
N THR A 124 -1.53 -4.80 16.98
CA THR A 124 -1.30 -5.92 17.90
C THR A 124 -0.94 -7.23 17.20
N ASP A 125 -0.71 -7.18 15.89
CA ASP A 125 -0.26 -8.32 15.09
C ASP A 125 1.26 -8.46 15.19
N TRP A 126 1.72 -9.14 16.25
CA TRP A 126 3.14 -9.26 16.57
C TRP A 126 3.98 -9.90 15.46
N PRO A 127 3.56 -11.00 14.79
CA PRO A 127 4.31 -11.56 13.67
C PRO A 127 4.53 -10.54 12.55
N LEU A 128 3.50 -9.80 12.19
CA LEU A 128 3.58 -8.75 11.18
C LEU A 128 4.51 -7.60 11.63
N LEU A 129 4.41 -7.16 12.89
CA LEU A 129 5.25 -6.09 13.44
C LEU A 129 6.73 -6.49 13.48
N GLU A 130 7.03 -7.71 13.92
CA GLU A 130 8.39 -8.25 13.93
C GLU A 130 8.95 -8.32 12.49
N LYS A 131 8.16 -8.79 11.54
CA LYS A 131 8.56 -8.84 10.13
C LYS A 131 8.83 -7.43 9.56
N ILE A 132 7.99 -6.45 9.87
CA ILE A 132 8.21 -5.04 9.48
C ILE A 132 9.51 -4.51 10.08
N ALA A 133 9.78 -4.78 11.36
CA ALA A 133 10.99 -4.32 12.03
C ALA A 133 12.28 -4.80 11.34
N THR A 134 12.29 -5.98 10.72
CA THR A 134 13.44 -6.49 9.99
C THR A 134 13.78 -5.69 8.73
N THR A 135 12.85 -4.88 8.24
CA THR A 135 13.04 -4.13 6.97
C THR A 135 13.93 -2.91 7.11
N ASN A 136 14.09 -2.39 8.32
CA ASN A 136 14.77 -1.11 8.61
C ASN A 136 14.21 0.10 7.84
N LYS A 137 13.00 -0.01 7.28
CA LYS A 137 12.34 1.09 6.58
C LYS A 137 11.68 2.07 7.56
N PRO A 138 11.55 3.35 7.17
CA PRO A 138 10.72 4.29 7.91
C PRO A 138 9.28 3.79 8.05
N VAL A 139 8.70 3.97 9.24
CA VAL A 139 7.37 3.46 9.58
C VAL A 139 6.47 4.59 10.08
N ILE A 140 5.21 4.58 9.65
CA ILE A 140 4.11 5.34 10.26
C ILE A 140 3.12 4.33 10.84
N ALA A 141 2.72 4.49 12.09
CA ALA A 141 1.76 3.61 12.74
C ALA A 141 0.51 4.37 13.18
N SER A 142 -0.66 3.77 12.99
CA SER A 142 -1.90 4.22 13.63
C SER A 142 -2.13 3.41 14.90
N THR A 143 -2.43 4.10 15.99
CA THR A 143 -2.57 3.53 17.34
C THR A 143 -3.98 3.62 17.90
N ALA A 144 -4.95 4.01 17.10
CA ALA A 144 -6.33 4.22 17.52
C ALA A 144 -7.05 2.92 17.89
#